data_d9585ce8929c005876f4f2d2a1d0899e
#
_entry.id   d9585ce8929c005876f4f2d2a1d0899e
#
_cell.length_a   1.000
_cell.length_b   1.000
_cell.length_c   1.000
_cell.angle_alpha   90.00
_cell.angle_beta   90.00
_cell.angle_gamma   90.00
#
_symmetry.space_group_name_H-M   'P 1'
#
loop_
_entity.id
_entity.type
_entity.pdbx_description
1 polymer ?
#
loop_
_entity_poly.entity_id
_entity_poly.type
_entity_poly.pdbx_seq_one_letter_code
_entity_poly.pdbx_strand_id
1 'polypeptide(L)'
;MSGVRWLAAWAALSFSMAVQAATISLSHHEPLQRLSISGASVDGSQKIGVAGPVEMNFDALGRSFELQLSPNGRLLDAARDLAGNSVIPYRGKLAGNDSSWVRIVIADGVPSGLIWDGSELLAIERPGDNVAGADSTIIYRLADAIIAPGSMSCGAGGSLSNGGAVYKSLVSELNAATAQAEGAVTQIDVGAVADAEFAGIHGANSQQAILARLNNVDGIFSAQVGVQINVPLVQVFTDSGAAPYPFSGTVNAGNLLDELADYRNGEPNQNVNGLTHLWTGKDVESDTGNNSTVGIAFTGALCRQRFGAGLSEGRGNTTFDALVAAHEIGHNFGAPHDGTSNSACESETGDFLMAPSLNGSDQFSQCSLDQMADDIAQASCI
;
A
#
# COMPACT_ATOMS: atom_id res chain seq x y z
N MET A 1 44.40 37.85 44.15
CA MET A 1 44.62 37.29 42.79
C MET A 1 43.49 36.26 42.57
N SER A 2 42.42 36.70 41.97
CA SER A 2 41.18 35.90 41.74
C SER A 2 41.18 35.44 40.29
N GLY A 3 41.29 34.13 40.10
CA GLY A 3 41.25 33.51 38.77
C GLY A 3 39.78 33.18 38.37
N VAL A 4 39.31 33.89 37.33
CA VAL A 4 38.02 33.60 36.69
C VAL A 4 38.19 32.42 35.73
N ARG A 5 37.52 31.31 36.00
CA ARG A 5 37.40 30.17 35.08
C ARG A 5 36.20 30.38 34.14
N TRP A 6 36.49 30.53 32.86
CA TRP A 6 35.50 30.49 31.78
C TRP A 6 35.14 29.03 31.46
N LEU A 7 33.90 28.64 31.72
CA LEU A 7 33.33 27.40 31.22
C LEU A 7 32.74 27.68 29.83
N ALA A 8 33.35 27.13 28.81
CA ALA A 8 32.79 27.12 27.45
C ALA A 8 31.77 26.00 27.37
N ALA A 9 30.49 26.32 27.29
CA ALA A 9 29.44 25.41 26.98
C ALA A 9 29.42 25.16 25.46
N TRP A 10 29.75 23.95 25.05
CA TRP A 10 29.54 23.47 23.69
C TRP A 10 28.09 23.07 23.56
N ALA A 11 27.27 23.84 22.87
CA ALA A 11 25.97 23.43 22.40
C ALA A 11 26.18 22.53 21.16
N ALA A 12 25.96 21.23 21.32
CA ALA A 12 25.88 20.30 20.22
C ALA A 12 24.56 20.60 19.49
N LEU A 13 24.64 21.28 18.35
CA LEU A 13 23.53 21.33 17.39
C LEU A 13 23.44 19.93 16.74
N SER A 14 22.51 19.12 17.20
CA SER A 14 22.04 17.94 16.46
C SER A 14 21.29 18.45 15.23
N PHE A 15 21.92 18.44 14.08
CA PHE A 15 21.24 18.53 12.79
C PHE A 15 20.51 17.19 12.58
N SER A 16 19.23 17.15 12.90
CA SER A 16 18.34 16.13 12.35
C SER A 16 18.25 16.42 10.84
N MET A 17 18.97 15.68 10.02
CA MET A 17 18.66 15.60 8.61
C MET A 17 17.28 14.94 8.53
N ALA A 18 16.24 15.71 8.24
CA ALA A 18 14.98 15.17 7.83
C ALA A 18 15.23 14.46 6.48
N VAL A 19 15.27 13.14 6.50
CA VAL A 19 15.29 12.33 5.28
C VAL A 19 13.94 12.57 4.61
N GLN A 20 13.94 13.30 3.51
CA GLN A 20 12.73 13.56 2.74
C GLN A 20 12.33 12.26 2.04
N ALA A 21 11.08 11.83 2.29
CA ALA A 21 10.46 10.80 1.47
C ALA A 21 10.55 11.16 -0.01
N ALA A 22 10.73 10.17 -0.88
CA ALA A 22 10.78 10.41 -2.32
C ALA A 22 9.48 11.07 -2.78
N THR A 23 9.57 12.30 -3.25
CA THR A 23 8.43 13.02 -3.81
C THR A 23 8.15 12.47 -5.20
N ILE A 24 6.96 11.96 -5.43
CA ILE A 24 6.52 11.48 -6.75
C ILE A 24 6.29 12.68 -7.66
N SER A 25 6.88 12.64 -8.86
CA SER A 25 6.63 13.61 -9.91
C SER A 25 5.58 13.06 -10.87
N LEU A 26 4.65 13.92 -11.28
CA LEU A 26 3.59 13.59 -12.24
C LEU A 26 3.75 14.41 -13.51
N SER A 27 3.65 13.78 -14.67
CA SER A 27 3.62 14.48 -15.97
C SER A 27 2.31 15.23 -16.16
N HIS A 28 1.21 14.69 -15.59
CA HIS A 28 -0.10 15.33 -15.60
C HIS A 28 -0.93 14.93 -14.38
N HIS A 29 -1.64 15.89 -13.80
CA HIS A 29 -2.66 15.70 -12.78
C HIS A 29 -3.67 16.83 -12.80
N GLU A 30 -4.86 16.59 -12.27
CA GLU A 30 -5.91 17.62 -12.18
C GLU A 30 -6.55 17.61 -10.79
N PRO A 31 -6.98 18.76 -10.26
CA PRO A 31 -7.81 18.82 -9.07
C PRO A 31 -9.20 18.24 -9.36
N LEU A 32 -9.82 17.60 -8.36
CA LEU A 32 -11.21 17.18 -8.47
C LEU A 32 -12.12 18.41 -8.54
N GLN A 33 -12.87 18.56 -9.63
CA GLN A 33 -13.80 19.66 -9.82
C GLN A 33 -15.22 19.20 -9.48
N ARG A 34 -16.05 20.08 -8.91
CA ARG A 34 -17.44 19.81 -8.58
C ARG A 34 -17.65 18.55 -7.73
N LEU A 35 -16.69 18.24 -6.85
CA LEU A 35 -16.77 17.07 -5.97
C LEU A 35 -18.05 17.13 -5.13
N SER A 36 -18.86 16.09 -5.22
CA SER A 36 -20.03 15.86 -4.36
C SER A 36 -20.06 14.42 -3.88
N ILE A 37 -20.35 14.23 -2.60
CA ILE A 37 -20.52 12.93 -1.99
C ILE A 37 -21.91 12.92 -1.36
N SER A 38 -22.80 12.05 -1.82
CA SER A 38 -24.18 11.93 -1.38
C SER A 38 -24.52 10.52 -0.96
N GLY A 39 -25.39 10.35 0.04
CA GLY A 39 -25.82 9.04 0.55
C GLY A 39 -26.05 9.05 2.05
N ALA A 40 -26.37 7.90 2.63
CA ALA A 40 -26.65 7.78 4.06
C ALA A 40 -25.38 8.08 4.88
N SER A 41 -25.39 9.22 5.60
CA SER A 41 -24.42 9.64 6.60
C SER A 41 -23.17 10.42 6.15
N VAL A 42 -23.35 11.49 5.37
CA VAL A 42 -22.33 12.56 5.27
C VAL A 42 -22.53 13.65 6.34
N ASP A 43 -23.47 13.48 7.26
CA ASP A 43 -23.65 14.38 8.40
C ASP A 43 -22.63 14.02 9.49
N GLY A 44 -21.69 14.94 9.76
CA GLY A 44 -20.56 14.79 10.70
C GLY A 44 -20.92 14.52 12.16
N SER A 45 -22.15 14.10 12.45
CA SER A 45 -22.65 13.74 13.77
C SER A 45 -22.84 12.22 13.98
N GLN A 46 -22.63 11.37 12.96
CA GLN A 46 -22.89 9.93 13.09
C GLN A 46 -21.64 9.11 13.40
N LYS A 47 -21.75 8.33 14.48
CA LYS A 47 -20.77 7.31 14.87
C LYS A 47 -20.59 6.30 13.75
N ILE A 48 -19.34 5.86 13.52
CA ILE A 48 -18.84 4.89 12.52
C ILE A 48 -19.72 3.61 12.35
N GLY A 49 -20.69 3.37 13.19
CA GLY A 49 -21.57 2.18 13.18
C GLY A 49 -22.64 2.13 12.09
N VAL A 50 -22.80 3.15 11.24
CA VAL A 50 -23.88 3.24 10.23
C VAL A 50 -23.38 3.80 8.90
N ALA A 51 -22.17 3.40 8.45
CA ALA A 51 -21.72 3.72 7.12
C ALA A 51 -22.60 3.02 6.09
N GLY A 52 -23.29 3.79 5.24
CA GLY A 52 -24.13 3.29 4.16
C GLY A 52 -23.49 3.47 2.80
N PRO A 53 -24.12 2.99 1.73
CA PRO A 53 -23.72 3.28 0.36
C PRO A 53 -23.71 4.78 0.09
N VAL A 54 -22.74 5.25 -0.70
CA VAL A 54 -22.63 6.62 -1.15
C VAL A 54 -22.42 6.70 -2.65
N GLU A 55 -22.87 7.81 -3.25
CA GLU A 55 -22.52 8.19 -4.60
C GLU A 55 -21.49 9.34 -4.52
N MET A 56 -20.39 9.20 -5.23
CA MET A 56 -19.34 10.22 -5.32
C MET A 56 -19.22 10.66 -6.76
N ASN A 57 -19.42 11.96 -7.01
CA ASN A 57 -19.40 12.53 -8.33
C ASN A 57 -18.37 13.66 -8.40
N PHE A 58 -17.64 13.75 -9.50
CA PHE A 58 -16.69 14.82 -9.77
C PHE A 58 -16.34 14.89 -11.26
N ASP A 59 -15.73 16.00 -11.68
CA ASP A 59 -15.18 16.14 -13.02
C ASP A 59 -13.66 16.25 -12.96
N ALA A 60 -12.99 15.54 -13.85
CA ALA A 60 -11.55 15.61 -14.07
C ALA A 60 -11.17 14.90 -15.38
N LEU A 61 -9.97 15.13 -15.89
CA LEU A 61 -9.41 14.45 -17.06
C LEU A 61 -10.35 14.54 -18.29
N GLY A 62 -11.09 15.67 -18.40
CA GLY A 62 -12.00 15.95 -19.50
C GLY A 62 -13.33 15.16 -19.47
N ARG A 63 -13.66 14.47 -18.38
CA ARG A 63 -14.90 13.68 -18.21
C ARG A 63 -15.51 13.80 -16.82
N SER A 64 -16.77 13.39 -16.69
CA SER A 64 -17.43 13.24 -15.39
C SER A 64 -17.25 11.81 -14.87
N PHE A 65 -17.04 11.71 -13.58
CA PHE A 65 -16.95 10.45 -12.83
C PHE A 65 -18.16 10.33 -11.92
N GLU A 66 -18.84 9.20 -11.99
CA GLU A 66 -19.94 8.82 -11.12
C GLU A 66 -19.59 7.48 -10.46
N LEU A 67 -19.26 7.49 -9.17
CA LEU A 67 -18.85 6.31 -8.42
C LEU A 67 -19.99 5.81 -7.54
N GLN A 68 -20.33 4.55 -7.66
CA GLN A 68 -21.27 3.84 -6.79
C GLN A 68 -20.45 3.06 -5.75
N LEU A 69 -20.51 3.51 -4.51
CA LEU A 69 -19.64 3.04 -3.44
C LEU A 69 -20.44 2.40 -2.31
N SER A 70 -19.99 1.25 -1.83
CA SER A 70 -20.47 0.59 -0.61
C SER A 70 -19.32 0.48 0.38
N PRO A 71 -19.58 0.58 1.70
CA PRO A 71 -18.55 0.38 2.70
C PRO A 71 -17.81 -0.94 2.50
N ASN A 72 -16.47 -0.92 2.56
CA ASN A 72 -15.67 -2.13 2.51
C ASN A 72 -15.67 -2.80 3.89
N GLY A 73 -16.62 -3.71 4.11
CA GLY A 73 -16.86 -4.36 5.41
C GLY A 73 -15.64 -5.06 5.98
N ARG A 74 -14.71 -5.52 5.10
CA ARG A 74 -13.49 -6.22 5.51
C ARG A 74 -12.44 -5.33 6.19
N LEU A 75 -12.52 -4.02 5.96
CA LEU A 75 -11.64 -3.02 6.59
C LEU A 75 -12.37 -2.17 7.62
N LEU A 76 -13.71 -2.28 7.70
CA LEU A 76 -14.53 -1.44 8.59
C LEU A 76 -14.32 -1.74 10.06
N ASP A 77 -14.12 -3.00 10.44
CA ASP A 77 -13.94 -3.37 11.85
C ASP A 77 -12.66 -2.74 12.39
N ALA A 78 -11.57 -2.78 11.62
CA ALA A 78 -10.34 -2.09 11.98
C ALA A 78 -10.49 -0.54 11.98
N ALA A 79 -11.38 0.01 11.14
CA ALA A 79 -11.67 1.44 11.10
C ALA A 79 -12.53 1.91 12.29
N ARG A 80 -13.33 1.03 12.91
CA ARG A 80 -14.21 1.39 14.05
C ARG A 80 -13.45 1.77 15.31
N ASP A 81 -12.24 1.26 15.48
CA ASP A 81 -11.40 1.54 16.64
C ASP A 81 -10.71 2.92 16.56
N LEU A 82 -10.91 3.64 15.43
CA LEU A 82 -10.39 4.99 15.21
C LEU A 82 -11.19 6.00 16.00
N ALA A 83 -10.78 6.27 17.24
CA ALA A 83 -11.42 7.24 18.09
C ALA A 83 -11.36 8.65 17.49
N GLY A 84 -12.48 9.17 17.04
CA GLY A 84 -12.67 10.59 16.71
C GLY A 84 -12.56 11.00 15.25
N ASN A 85 -12.13 10.14 14.34
CA ASN A 85 -12.04 10.44 12.91
C ASN A 85 -13.07 9.62 12.11
N SER A 86 -13.81 10.27 11.21
CA SER A 86 -14.72 9.57 10.30
C SER A 86 -13.94 9.02 9.10
N VAL A 87 -13.28 7.87 9.29
CA VAL A 87 -12.54 7.18 8.23
C VAL A 87 -13.36 5.99 7.75
N ILE A 88 -13.77 6.00 6.50
CA ILE A 88 -14.59 4.93 5.93
C ILE A 88 -13.94 4.43 4.63
N PRO A 89 -13.43 3.19 4.63
CA PRO A 89 -13.03 2.52 3.40
C PRO A 89 -14.27 2.11 2.60
N TYR A 90 -14.26 2.42 1.32
CA TYR A 90 -15.28 2.09 0.36
C TYR A 90 -14.72 1.21 -0.76
N ARG A 91 -15.60 0.36 -1.30
CA ARG A 91 -15.41 -0.38 -2.55
C ARG A 91 -16.59 -0.10 -3.47
N GLY A 92 -16.37 -0.21 -4.77
CA GLY A 92 -17.45 0.02 -5.72
C GLY A 92 -16.99 -0.03 -7.17
N LYS A 93 -17.77 0.64 -8.03
CA LYS A 93 -17.51 0.73 -9.46
C LYS A 93 -17.95 2.08 -10.01
N LEU A 94 -17.53 2.37 -11.24
CA LEU A 94 -18.08 3.48 -12.03
C LEU A 94 -19.51 3.13 -12.49
N ALA A 95 -20.41 4.09 -12.42
CA ALA A 95 -21.77 3.93 -12.91
C ALA A 95 -21.76 3.55 -14.40
N GLY A 96 -22.48 2.49 -14.73
CA GLY A 96 -22.58 1.99 -16.11
C GLY A 96 -21.34 1.30 -16.66
N ASN A 97 -20.33 1.00 -15.82
CA ASN A 97 -19.12 0.27 -16.22
C ASN A 97 -18.87 -0.91 -15.28
N ASP A 98 -19.34 -2.09 -15.66
CA ASP A 98 -19.22 -3.32 -14.86
C ASP A 98 -17.78 -3.89 -14.85
N SER A 99 -16.91 -3.50 -15.79
CA SER A 99 -15.50 -3.88 -15.81
C SER A 99 -14.61 -2.98 -14.93
N SER A 100 -15.17 -1.94 -14.33
CA SER A 100 -14.46 -1.05 -13.43
C SER A 100 -14.45 -1.57 -11.99
N TRP A 101 -13.43 -1.18 -11.24
CA TRP A 101 -13.44 -1.30 -9.79
C TRP A 101 -12.93 -0.01 -9.12
N VAL A 102 -13.42 0.23 -7.92
CA VAL A 102 -13.08 1.42 -7.14
C VAL A 102 -12.72 1.02 -5.72
N ARG A 103 -11.66 1.61 -5.18
CA ARG A 103 -11.26 1.55 -3.77
C ARG A 103 -10.95 2.96 -3.30
N ILE A 104 -11.85 3.52 -2.51
CA ILE A 104 -11.72 4.89 -1.98
C ILE A 104 -11.82 4.86 -0.46
N VAL A 105 -10.95 5.58 0.20
CA VAL A 105 -11.13 5.94 1.62
C VAL A 105 -11.60 7.38 1.68
N ILE A 106 -12.69 7.61 2.37
CA ILE A 106 -13.16 8.97 2.69
C ILE A 106 -12.83 9.23 4.15
N ALA A 107 -12.01 10.23 4.38
CA ALA A 107 -11.63 10.65 5.72
C ALA A 107 -11.83 12.15 5.86
N ASP A 108 -12.64 12.54 6.84
CA ASP A 108 -13.05 13.94 7.05
C ASP A 108 -13.61 14.60 5.78
N GLY A 109 -14.34 13.84 4.98
CA GLY A 109 -14.92 14.28 3.72
C GLY A 109 -13.95 14.38 2.54
N VAL A 110 -12.67 14.01 2.73
CA VAL A 110 -11.65 14.04 1.68
C VAL A 110 -11.39 12.63 1.16
N PRO A 111 -11.61 12.35 -0.15
CA PRO A 111 -11.36 11.05 -0.75
C PRO A 111 -9.88 10.84 -1.08
N SER A 112 -9.44 9.57 -1.01
CA SER A 112 -8.18 9.09 -1.60
C SER A 112 -8.33 7.62 -1.99
N GLY A 113 -7.61 7.16 -3.01
CA GLY A 113 -7.63 5.76 -3.42
C GLY A 113 -7.53 5.55 -4.92
N LEU A 114 -7.99 4.40 -5.39
CA LEU A 114 -7.82 3.94 -6.77
C LEU A 114 -9.14 3.74 -7.50
N ILE A 115 -9.12 4.02 -8.80
CA ILE A 115 -10.19 3.76 -9.75
C ILE A 115 -9.60 3.03 -10.96
N TRP A 116 -9.97 1.79 -11.17
CA TRP A 116 -9.78 1.11 -12.44
C TRP A 116 -11.00 1.36 -13.31
N ASP A 117 -10.83 1.98 -14.46
CA ASP A 117 -11.94 2.35 -15.33
C ASP A 117 -12.25 1.33 -16.44
N GLY A 118 -11.61 0.17 -16.39
CA GLY A 118 -11.69 -0.87 -17.42
C GLY A 118 -10.57 -0.78 -18.46
N SER A 119 -9.73 0.26 -18.41
CA SER A 119 -8.64 0.49 -19.36
C SER A 119 -7.35 1.03 -18.73
N GLU A 120 -7.49 1.83 -17.67
CA GLU A 120 -6.36 2.47 -16.99
C GLU A 120 -6.64 2.63 -15.49
N LEU A 121 -5.58 2.62 -14.70
CA LEU A 121 -5.66 2.90 -13.27
C LEU A 121 -5.48 4.39 -13.02
N LEU A 122 -6.43 4.95 -12.27
CA LEU A 122 -6.43 6.33 -11.82
C LEU A 122 -6.24 6.36 -10.31
N ALA A 123 -5.45 7.31 -9.83
CA ALA A 123 -5.22 7.53 -8.42
C ALA A 123 -5.79 8.87 -7.97
N ILE A 124 -6.46 8.88 -6.83
CA ILE A 124 -6.91 10.09 -6.12
C ILE A 124 -6.03 10.23 -4.88
N GLU A 125 -5.32 11.37 -4.78
CA GLU A 125 -4.45 11.67 -3.65
C GLU A 125 -4.90 12.92 -2.91
N ARG A 126 -4.67 12.91 -1.61
CA ARG A 126 -5.00 14.01 -0.70
C ARG A 126 -3.90 15.07 -0.71
N PRO A 127 -4.20 16.31 -0.32
CA PRO A 127 -3.16 17.30 -0.06
C PRO A 127 -2.16 16.77 0.98
N GLY A 128 -0.87 16.88 0.67
CA GLY A 128 0.20 16.43 1.57
C GLY A 128 0.68 14.98 1.38
N ASP A 129 0.10 14.22 0.45
CA ASP A 129 0.54 12.85 0.14
C ASP A 129 1.80 12.79 -0.77
N ASN A 130 2.79 13.64 -0.49
CA ASN A 130 4.09 13.68 -1.18
C ASN A 130 4.02 13.70 -2.72
N VAL A 131 3.05 14.43 -3.27
CA VAL A 131 2.94 14.74 -4.70
C VAL A 131 3.38 16.17 -4.94
N ALA A 132 4.39 16.38 -5.78
CA ALA A 132 4.94 17.70 -6.07
C ALA A 132 3.86 18.63 -6.66
N GLY A 133 3.62 19.77 -6.00
CA GLY A 133 2.73 20.83 -6.47
C GLY A 133 1.23 20.60 -6.23
N ALA A 134 0.84 19.62 -5.41
CA ALA A 134 -0.56 19.36 -5.09
C ALA A 134 -0.97 20.02 -3.76
N ASP A 135 -1.64 21.16 -3.85
CA ASP A 135 -2.24 21.88 -2.70
C ASP A 135 -3.72 21.48 -2.44
N SER A 136 -4.28 20.61 -3.29
CA SER A 136 -5.67 20.12 -3.21
C SER A 136 -5.73 18.64 -3.52
N THR A 137 -6.89 18.01 -3.30
CA THR A 137 -7.13 16.63 -3.75
C THR A 137 -7.05 16.58 -5.28
N ILE A 138 -6.19 15.71 -5.78
CA ILE A 138 -5.92 15.54 -7.22
C ILE A 138 -6.30 14.15 -7.70
N ILE A 139 -6.46 14.04 -9.01
CA ILE A 139 -6.52 12.76 -9.73
C ILE A 139 -5.48 12.74 -10.84
N TYR A 140 -4.88 11.60 -11.07
CA TYR A 140 -3.94 11.36 -12.16
C TYR A 140 -4.06 9.92 -12.68
N ARG A 141 -3.56 9.68 -13.89
CA ARG A 141 -3.36 8.32 -14.39
C ARG A 141 -2.09 7.75 -13.79
N LEU A 142 -2.09 6.49 -13.39
CA LEU A 142 -0.85 5.88 -12.90
C LEU A 142 0.29 5.97 -13.93
N ALA A 143 -0.05 5.90 -15.22
CA ALA A 143 0.90 6.07 -16.32
C ALA A 143 1.51 7.49 -16.42
N ASP A 144 0.94 8.49 -15.75
CA ASP A 144 1.50 9.85 -15.67
C ASP A 144 2.56 10.01 -14.58
N ALA A 145 2.77 8.99 -13.75
CA ALA A 145 3.79 9.00 -12.72
C ALA A 145 5.19 8.82 -13.31
N ILE A 146 6.12 9.63 -12.83
CA ILE A 146 7.53 9.58 -13.24
C ILE A 146 8.32 8.97 -12.11
N ILE A 147 8.71 7.70 -12.30
CA ILE A 147 9.54 6.95 -11.36
C ILE A 147 10.94 6.86 -11.95
N ALA A 148 11.94 7.32 -11.21
CA ALA A 148 13.33 7.19 -11.65
C ALA A 148 13.72 5.70 -11.61
N PRO A 149 14.27 5.14 -12.70
CA PRO A 149 14.69 3.74 -12.74
C PRO A 149 15.59 3.38 -11.56
N GLY A 150 15.25 2.32 -10.83
CA GLY A 150 16.02 1.84 -9.68
C GLY A 150 15.92 2.68 -8.40
N SER A 151 15.02 3.68 -8.35
CA SER A 151 14.82 4.49 -7.14
C SER A 151 13.98 3.79 -6.07
N MET A 152 13.23 2.77 -6.44
CA MET A 152 12.36 2.00 -5.57
C MET A 152 12.54 0.51 -5.92
N SER A 153 13.24 -0.25 -5.09
CA SER A 153 13.55 -1.67 -5.34
C SER A 153 13.06 -2.56 -4.20
N CYS A 154 12.78 -3.82 -4.53
CA CYS A 154 12.55 -4.85 -3.53
C CYS A 154 13.89 -5.36 -2.98
N GLY A 155 13.94 -5.72 -1.68
CA GLY A 155 15.14 -6.18 -0.99
C GLY A 155 15.65 -7.57 -1.44
N ALA A 156 14.84 -8.35 -2.13
CA ALA A 156 15.22 -9.63 -2.74
C ALA A 156 15.91 -9.38 -4.09
N GLY A 157 17.19 -9.14 -4.13
CA GLY A 157 17.98 -8.58 -5.22
C GLY A 157 17.81 -9.17 -6.63
N GLY A 158 17.81 -8.28 -7.64
CA GLY A 158 17.89 -8.56 -9.08
C GLY A 158 17.89 -7.30 -9.93
N SER A 159 18.59 -7.30 -11.06
CA SER A 159 18.94 -6.14 -11.90
C SER A 159 17.89 -5.79 -12.97
N LEU A 160 17.81 -4.52 -13.33
CA LEU A 160 16.81 -3.80 -14.14
C LEU A 160 16.81 -4.04 -15.66
N SER A 161 15.65 -3.90 -16.34
CA SER A 161 15.55 -3.46 -17.75
C SER A 161 14.23 -2.71 -18.05
N ASN A 162 14.28 -1.77 -19.03
CA ASN A 162 13.25 -0.80 -19.40
C ASN A 162 12.20 -1.31 -20.40
N GLY A 163 10.92 -0.92 -20.30
CA GLY A 163 9.97 -1.09 -21.39
C GLY A 163 8.51 -0.69 -21.13
N GLY A 164 8.08 0.47 -21.64
CA GLY A 164 6.72 1.00 -21.49
C GLY A 164 5.70 0.70 -22.60
N ALA A 165 5.93 -0.29 -23.51
CA ALA A 165 5.11 -0.48 -24.69
C ALA A 165 4.10 -1.66 -24.65
N VAL A 166 4.23 -2.59 -23.70
CA VAL A 166 3.45 -3.84 -23.64
C VAL A 166 2.14 -3.69 -22.86
N TYR A 167 2.05 -2.68 -22.02
CA TYR A 167 0.91 -2.41 -21.12
C TYR A 167 -0.47 -2.40 -21.83
N LYS A 168 -0.56 -1.85 -23.04
CA LYS A 168 -1.87 -1.72 -23.73
C LYS A 168 -2.42 -3.00 -24.34
N SER A 169 -1.60 -4.00 -24.65
CA SER A 169 -2.09 -5.26 -25.22
C SER A 169 -2.58 -6.24 -24.15
N LEU A 170 -2.00 -6.19 -22.95
CA LEU A 170 -2.35 -7.07 -21.83
C LEU A 170 -3.69 -6.71 -21.19
N VAL A 171 -4.02 -5.42 -21.12
CA VAL A 171 -5.28 -4.91 -20.55
C VAL A 171 -6.51 -5.56 -21.21
N SER A 172 -6.44 -5.87 -22.52
CA SER A 172 -7.57 -6.49 -23.22
C SER A 172 -7.78 -7.97 -22.90
N GLU A 173 -6.71 -8.70 -22.54
CA GLU A 173 -6.77 -10.13 -22.19
C GLU A 173 -7.20 -10.34 -20.72
N LEU A 174 -6.73 -9.49 -19.80
CA LEU A 174 -7.08 -9.53 -18.38
C LEU A 174 -8.54 -9.14 -18.11
N ASN A 175 -9.12 -8.22 -18.91
CA ASN A 175 -10.55 -7.89 -18.83
C ASN A 175 -11.48 -9.08 -19.13
N ALA A 176 -10.99 -10.10 -19.86
CA ALA A 176 -11.75 -11.33 -20.11
C ALA A 176 -11.68 -12.31 -18.92
N ALA A 177 -10.64 -12.26 -18.10
CA ALA A 177 -10.44 -13.13 -16.95
C ALA A 177 -11.20 -12.63 -15.70
N THR A 178 -11.27 -11.31 -15.48
CA THR A 178 -12.00 -10.70 -14.34
C THR A 178 -13.51 -10.94 -14.37
N ALA A 179 -14.11 -11.15 -15.54
CA ALA A 179 -15.53 -11.48 -15.68
C ALA A 179 -15.90 -12.90 -15.18
N GLN A 180 -14.93 -13.78 -14.92
CA GLN A 180 -15.16 -15.17 -14.47
C GLN A 180 -14.95 -15.41 -12.97
N ALA A 181 -14.44 -14.43 -12.20
CA ALA A 181 -14.10 -14.60 -10.79
C ALA A 181 -15.25 -14.36 -9.79
N GLU A 182 -16.51 -14.39 -10.20
CA GLU A 182 -17.68 -14.38 -9.29
C GLU A 182 -17.99 -15.76 -8.66
N GLY A 183 -17.00 -16.64 -8.55
CA GLY A 183 -17.03 -17.86 -7.74
C GLY A 183 -16.80 -17.54 -6.25
N ALA A 184 -16.97 -18.55 -5.37
CA ALA A 184 -16.83 -18.40 -3.92
C ALA A 184 -15.72 -17.44 -3.51
N VAL A 185 -16.08 -16.40 -2.75
CA VAL A 185 -15.18 -15.30 -2.38
C VAL A 185 -14.04 -15.84 -1.51
N THR A 186 -12.87 -15.93 -2.07
CA THR A 186 -11.64 -16.30 -1.37
C THR A 186 -11.11 -15.07 -0.61
N GLN A 187 -10.79 -15.23 0.67
CA GLN A 187 -10.39 -14.12 1.54
C GLN A 187 -9.19 -14.50 2.39
N ILE A 188 -8.29 -13.56 2.63
CA ILE A 188 -7.18 -13.71 3.56
C ILE A 188 -7.21 -12.63 4.64
N ASP A 189 -6.91 -13.01 5.87
CA ASP A 189 -6.71 -12.08 6.97
C ASP A 189 -5.26 -11.56 6.96
N VAL A 190 -5.11 -10.24 6.90
CA VAL A 190 -3.83 -9.54 6.97
C VAL A 190 -3.80 -8.67 8.21
N GLY A 191 -2.98 -9.05 9.20
CA GLY A 191 -2.68 -8.19 10.35
C GLY A 191 -1.76 -7.05 9.90
N ALA A 192 -2.13 -5.82 10.20
CA ALA A 192 -1.31 -4.66 9.88
C ALA A 192 -0.58 -4.15 11.12
N VAL A 193 0.69 -3.81 10.95
CA VAL A 193 1.56 -3.27 12.00
C VAL A 193 2.24 -2.00 11.47
N ALA A 194 2.45 -1.00 12.32
CA ALA A 194 3.29 0.14 12.02
C ALA A 194 4.27 0.42 13.15
N ASP A 195 5.51 0.78 12.77
CA ASP A 195 6.52 1.19 13.73
C ASP A 195 6.36 2.64 14.21
N ALA A 196 7.19 3.03 15.17
CA ALA A 196 7.14 4.37 15.76
C ALA A 196 7.57 5.46 14.76
N GLU A 197 8.41 5.13 13.81
CA GLU A 197 8.84 6.04 12.76
C GLU A 197 7.70 6.33 11.78
N PHE A 198 6.91 5.31 11.38
CA PHE A 198 5.68 5.51 10.62
C PHE A 198 4.67 6.38 11.40
N ALA A 199 4.50 6.09 12.70
CA ALA A 199 3.63 6.89 13.56
C ALA A 199 4.13 8.34 13.70
N GLY A 200 5.44 8.56 13.68
CA GLY A 200 6.05 9.90 13.68
C GLY A 200 5.72 10.70 12.40
N ILE A 201 5.61 10.04 11.24
CA ILE A 201 5.26 10.66 9.97
C ILE A 201 3.75 10.98 9.90
N HIS A 202 2.91 10.01 10.23
CA HIS A 202 1.46 10.11 10.03
C HIS A 202 0.68 10.60 11.26
N GLY A 203 1.31 10.60 12.44
CA GLY A 203 0.71 11.07 13.68
C GLY A 203 -0.60 10.35 14.01
N ALA A 204 -1.62 11.12 14.37
CA ALA A 204 -2.95 10.60 14.68
C ALA A 204 -3.65 9.91 13.49
N ASN A 205 -3.14 10.10 12.26
CA ASN A 205 -3.70 9.52 11.03
C ASN A 205 -3.03 8.19 10.63
N SER A 206 -2.15 7.62 11.46
CA SER A 206 -1.39 6.41 11.14
C SER A 206 -2.28 5.22 10.74
N GLN A 207 -3.32 4.92 11.51
CA GLN A 207 -4.24 3.84 11.17
C GLN A 207 -5.01 4.11 9.88
N GLN A 208 -5.45 5.36 9.66
CA GLN A 208 -6.08 5.79 8.41
C GLN A 208 -5.15 5.59 7.22
N ALA A 209 -3.89 5.98 7.35
CA ALA A 209 -2.88 5.82 6.30
C ALA A 209 -2.66 4.34 5.93
N ILE A 210 -2.65 3.44 6.91
CA ILE A 210 -2.58 1.99 6.71
C ILE A 210 -3.83 1.49 5.97
N LEU A 211 -5.02 1.86 6.44
CA LEU A 211 -6.28 1.39 5.84
C LEU A 211 -6.46 1.89 4.41
N ALA A 212 -6.01 3.10 4.09
CA ALA A 212 -6.04 3.61 2.72
C ALA A 212 -5.17 2.76 1.78
N ARG A 213 -3.96 2.41 2.20
CA ARG A 213 -3.04 1.55 1.45
C ARG A 213 -3.57 0.14 1.28
N LEU A 214 -4.06 -0.49 2.35
CA LEU A 214 -4.62 -1.85 2.29
C LEU A 214 -5.93 -1.91 1.52
N ASN A 215 -6.74 -0.84 1.50
CA ASN A 215 -7.92 -0.77 0.62
C ASN A 215 -7.53 -0.77 -0.86
N ASN A 216 -6.42 -0.10 -1.21
CA ASN A 216 -5.88 -0.13 -2.57
C ASN A 216 -5.33 -1.53 -2.92
N VAL A 217 -4.60 -2.18 -2.01
CA VAL A 217 -4.12 -3.57 -2.17
C VAL A 217 -5.29 -4.54 -2.37
N ASP A 218 -6.39 -4.40 -1.58
CA ASP A 218 -7.61 -5.18 -1.75
C ASP A 218 -8.21 -5.05 -3.15
N GLY A 219 -8.12 -3.85 -3.75
CA GLY A 219 -8.57 -3.63 -5.12
C GLY A 219 -7.77 -4.44 -6.13
N ILE A 220 -6.44 -4.39 -6.05
CA ILE A 220 -5.52 -5.10 -6.94
C ILE A 220 -5.71 -6.63 -6.80
N PHE A 221 -5.67 -7.14 -5.56
CA PHE A 221 -5.80 -8.58 -5.30
C PHE A 221 -7.18 -9.12 -5.64
N SER A 222 -8.26 -8.41 -5.27
CA SER A 222 -9.63 -8.83 -5.60
C SER A 222 -9.85 -8.91 -7.11
N ALA A 223 -9.29 -7.97 -7.88
CA ALA A 223 -9.48 -7.89 -9.32
C ALA A 223 -8.63 -8.89 -10.10
N GLN A 224 -7.39 -9.16 -9.68
CA GLN A 224 -6.42 -9.92 -10.48
C GLN A 224 -6.15 -11.32 -9.93
N VAL A 225 -6.12 -11.47 -8.60
CA VAL A 225 -5.80 -12.74 -7.93
C VAL A 225 -7.08 -13.47 -7.51
N GLY A 226 -8.20 -12.76 -7.43
CA GLY A 226 -9.47 -13.32 -6.94
C GLY A 226 -9.52 -13.49 -5.41
N VAL A 227 -8.55 -12.93 -4.69
CA VAL A 227 -8.47 -12.99 -3.22
C VAL A 227 -8.75 -11.62 -2.62
N GLN A 228 -9.67 -11.57 -1.68
CA GLN A 228 -10.03 -10.34 -0.96
C GLN A 228 -9.16 -10.19 0.30
N ILE A 229 -8.71 -8.98 0.57
CA ILE A 229 -7.95 -8.66 1.78
C ILE A 229 -8.93 -8.27 2.90
N ASN A 230 -8.87 -8.98 4.01
CA ASN A 230 -9.53 -8.63 5.25
C ASN A 230 -8.49 -8.11 6.25
N VAL A 231 -8.79 -7.05 6.97
CA VAL A 231 -7.88 -6.43 7.95
C VAL A 231 -8.52 -6.51 9.34
N PRO A 232 -8.31 -7.60 10.08
CA PRO A 232 -8.93 -7.76 11.40
C PRO A 232 -8.23 -6.96 12.48
N LEU A 233 -6.96 -6.57 12.27
CA LEU A 233 -6.13 -5.90 13.27
C LEU A 233 -5.22 -4.86 12.64
N VAL A 234 -5.21 -3.66 13.20
CA VAL A 234 -4.21 -2.61 12.94
C VAL A 234 -3.54 -2.23 14.25
N GLN A 235 -2.24 -2.45 14.36
CA GLN A 235 -1.45 -2.08 15.52
C GLN A 235 -0.41 -1.03 15.16
N VAL A 236 -0.41 0.08 15.89
CA VAL A 236 0.53 1.18 15.68
C VAL A 236 1.35 1.36 16.96
N PHE A 237 2.67 1.25 16.83
CA PHE A 237 3.60 1.62 17.88
C PHE A 237 3.93 3.11 17.77
N THR A 238 3.67 3.88 18.81
CA THR A 238 3.86 5.34 18.82
C THR A 238 5.12 5.80 19.56
N ASP A 239 5.79 4.87 20.26
CA ASP A 239 6.97 5.16 21.06
C ASP A 239 7.96 3.99 20.99
N SER A 240 9.10 4.21 20.34
CA SER A 240 10.20 3.24 20.27
C SER A 240 10.95 3.03 21.60
N GLY A 241 10.77 3.94 22.55
CA GLY A 241 11.33 3.84 23.91
C GLY A 241 10.48 3.03 24.87
N ALA A 242 9.22 2.73 24.53
CA ALA A 242 8.31 1.96 25.37
C ALA A 242 8.56 0.46 25.21
N ALA A 243 8.89 -0.25 26.29
CA ALA A 243 9.06 -1.69 26.26
C ALA A 243 7.70 -2.43 26.42
N PRO A 244 7.47 -3.53 25.69
CA PRO A 244 8.32 -4.12 24.65
C PRO A 244 8.13 -3.45 23.29
N TYR A 245 9.19 -2.94 22.68
CA TYR A 245 9.17 -2.44 21.30
C TYR A 245 9.92 -3.46 20.41
N PRO A 246 9.26 -4.05 19.40
CA PRO A 246 9.84 -5.17 18.65
C PRO A 246 10.81 -4.75 17.54
N PHE A 247 10.81 -3.48 17.10
CA PHE A 247 11.57 -3.01 15.94
C PHE A 247 12.76 -2.13 16.35
N SER A 248 13.84 -2.77 16.79
CA SER A 248 14.94 -2.21 17.56
C SER A 248 15.84 -1.16 16.86
N GLY A 249 15.40 -0.56 15.78
CA GLY A 249 16.11 0.56 15.14
C GLY A 249 17.02 0.17 13.98
N THR A 250 17.04 -1.10 13.56
CA THR A 250 17.72 -1.49 12.31
C THR A 250 17.05 -0.83 11.11
N VAL A 251 17.85 -0.42 10.13
CA VAL A 251 17.40 0.03 8.80
C VAL A 251 17.67 -1.02 7.72
N ASN A 252 18.38 -2.10 8.04
CA ASN A 252 18.56 -3.23 7.13
C ASN A 252 17.24 -3.97 6.96
N ALA A 253 16.75 -4.07 5.72
CA ALA A 253 15.45 -4.62 5.39
C ALA A 253 15.31 -6.09 5.80
N GLY A 254 16.34 -6.91 5.58
CA GLY A 254 16.35 -8.34 5.96
C GLY A 254 16.27 -8.53 7.47
N ASN A 255 17.06 -7.77 8.24
CA ASN A 255 17.02 -7.82 9.71
C ASN A 255 15.67 -7.33 10.24
N LEU A 256 15.08 -6.29 9.65
CA LEU A 256 13.77 -5.79 10.06
C LEU A 256 12.65 -6.80 9.73
N LEU A 257 12.77 -7.52 8.61
CA LEU A 257 11.86 -8.61 8.26
C LEU A 257 11.96 -9.78 9.27
N ASP A 258 13.17 -10.12 9.74
CA ASP A 258 13.37 -11.13 10.79
C ASP A 258 12.79 -10.67 12.13
N GLU A 259 12.96 -9.41 12.52
CA GLU A 259 12.32 -8.83 13.72
C GLU A 259 10.78 -8.90 13.63
N LEU A 260 10.20 -8.61 12.44
CA LEU A 260 8.77 -8.76 12.20
C LEU A 260 8.31 -10.21 12.29
N ALA A 261 9.08 -11.16 11.75
CA ALA A 261 8.77 -12.58 11.83
C ALA A 261 8.78 -13.08 13.28
N ASP A 262 9.74 -12.64 14.08
CA ASP A 262 9.83 -12.98 15.51
C ASP A 262 8.69 -12.35 16.32
N TYR A 263 8.39 -11.08 16.06
CA TYR A 263 7.24 -10.40 16.63
C TYR A 263 5.93 -11.15 16.30
N ARG A 264 5.66 -11.42 15.02
CA ARG A 264 4.48 -12.18 14.58
C ARG A 264 4.38 -13.52 15.29
N ASN A 265 5.49 -14.28 15.39
CA ASN A 265 5.51 -15.59 16.03
C ASN A 265 5.20 -15.53 17.53
N GLY A 266 5.60 -14.45 18.20
CA GLY A 266 5.35 -14.21 19.63
C GLY A 266 3.96 -13.62 19.94
N GLU A 267 3.26 -13.06 18.96
CA GLU A 267 1.99 -12.35 19.15
C GLU A 267 0.80 -13.17 18.63
N PRO A 268 -0.01 -13.79 19.52
CA PRO A 268 -1.14 -14.61 19.12
C PRO A 268 -2.14 -13.88 18.19
N ASN A 269 -2.37 -12.57 18.41
CA ASN A 269 -3.29 -11.79 17.59
C ASN A 269 -2.76 -11.49 16.19
N GLN A 270 -1.45 -11.66 15.97
CA GLN A 270 -0.82 -11.49 14.66
C GLN A 270 -0.66 -12.84 13.95
N ASN A 271 -0.22 -13.88 14.64
CA ASN A 271 0.09 -15.16 14.01
C ASN A 271 -1.14 -16.01 13.62
N VAL A 272 -2.34 -15.66 14.09
CA VAL A 272 -3.60 -16.27 13.63
C VAL A 272 -4.03 -15.78 12.25
N ASN A 273 -3.55 -14.61 11.81
CA ASN A 273 -3.83 -14.08 10.49
C ASN A 273 -3.03 -14.85 9.42
N GLY A 274 -3.50 -14.86 8.20
CA GLY A 274 -2.77 -15.47 7.09
C GLY A 274 -1.43 -14.81 6.84
N LEU A 275 -1.37 -13.48 6.98
CA LEU A 275 -0.16 -12.65 6.84
C LEU A 275 -0.12 -11.56 7.92
N THR A 276 1.09 -11.02 8.14
CA THR A 276 1.32 -9.75 8.84
C THR A 276 2.16 -8.83 7.98
N HIS A 277 1.69 -7.60 7.75
CA HIS A 277 2.41 -6.60 6.98
C HIS A 277 2.82 -5.42 7.86
N LEU A 278 4.13 -5.09 7.86
CA LEU A 278 4.68 -3.95 8.58
C LEU A 278 4.81 -2.74 7.66
N TRP A 279 4.23 -1.64 8.07
CA TRP A 279 4.46 -0.31 7.51
C TRP A 279 5.55 0.38 8.32
N THR A 280 6.71 0.60 7.71
CA THR A 280 7.83 1.26 8.40
C THR A 280 8.01 2.71 7.94
N GLY A 281 8.31 3.59 8.88
CA GLY A 281 8.74 4.96 8.58
C GLY A 281 10.25 5.08 8.41
N LYS A 282 11.00 3.98 8.53
CA LYS A 282 12.45 3.94 8.32
C LYS A 282 12.78 4.06 6.83
N ASP A 283 13.96 4.55 6.53
CA ASP A 283 14.62 4.46 5.23
C ASP A 283 15.37 3.13 5.19
N VAL A 284 14.73 2.10 4.60
CA VAL A 284 15.32 0.76 4.67
C VAL A 284 16.40 0.56 3.62
N GLU A 285 17.39 -0.25 3.99
CA GLU A 285 18.55 -0.54 3.17
C GLU A 285 18.64 -2.03 2.86
N SER A 286 19.13 -2.35 1.66
CA SER A 286 19.53 -3.72 1.35
C SER A 286 20.77 -4.14 2.16
N ASP A 287 21.15 -5.42 2.10
CA ASP A 287 22.39 -5.94 2.70
C ASP A 287 23.66 -5.25 2.20
N THR A 288 23.61 -4.62 1.05
CA THR A 288 24.72 -3.84 0.47
C THR A 288 24.71 -2.36 0.86
N GLY A 289 23.75 -1.93 1.72
CA GLY A 289 23.58 -0.53 2.13
C GLY A 289 22.95 0.33 1.04
N ASN A 290 22.18 -0.27 0.13
CA ASN A 290 21.42 0.47 -0.88
C ASN A 290 20.06 0.90 -0.30
N ASN A 291 19.86 2.20 -0.17
CA ASN A 291 18.62 2.81 0.34
C ASN A 291 17.52 3.02 -0.72
N SER A 292 17.66 2.43 -1.92
CA SER A 292 16.54 2.33 -2.87
C SER A 292 15.58 1.19 -2.55
N THR A 293 15.89 0.37 -1.54
CA THR A 293 15.00 -0.69 -1.06
C THR A 293 13.80 -0.06 -0.37
N VAL A 294 12.59 -0.43 -0.80
CA VAL A 294 11.33 0.12 -0.26
C VAL A 294 10.43 -0.94 0.33
N GLY A 295 10.78 -2.22 0.18
CA GLY A 295 10.03 -3.35 0.73
C GLY A 295 10.82 -4.65 0.65
N ILE A 296 10.36 -5.65 1.40
CA ILE A 296 10.87 -7.03 1.41
C ILE A 296 9.83 -7.96 2.02
N ALA A 297 9.73 -9.20 1.53
CA ALA A 297 8.86 -10.23 2.09
C ALA A 297 9.44 -11.64 1.96
N PHE A 298 8.94 -12.58 2.77
CA PHE A 298 9.21 -14.00 2.57
C PHE A 298 8.35 -14.53 1.42
N THR A 299 8.98 -15.19 0.45
CA THR A 299 8.28 -15.76 -0.72
C THR A 299 7.62 -17.10 -0.36
N GLY A 300 6.39 -17.34 -0.87
CA GLY A 300 5.64 -18.59 -0.64
C GLY A 300 5.34 -18.81 0.84
N ALA A 301 4.96 -17.78 1.56
CA ALA A 301 4.82 -17.79 3.00
C ALA A 301 3.38 -17.70 3.53
N LEU A 302 2.39 -17.91 2.66
CA LEU A 302 0.98 -17.93 3.03
C LEU A 302 0.72 -18.88 4.20
N CYS A 303 -0.05 -18.44 5.18
CA CYS A 303 -0.46 -19.21 6.36
C CYS A 303 0.71 -19.71 7.25
N ARG A 304 1.94 -19.25 7.00
CA ARG A 304 3.08 -19.63 7.84
C ARG A 304 3.10 -18.81 9.12
N GLN A 305 3.05 -19.49 10.27
CA GLN A 305 2.92 -18.86 11.58
C GLN A 305 4.01 -17.80 11.82
N ARG A 306 5.28 -18.07 11.55
CA ARG A 306 6.40 -17.13 11.71
C ARG A 306 6.64 -16.33 10.42
N PHE A 307 6.68 -16.98 9.27
CA PHE A 307 7.18 -16.40 8.02
C PHE A 307 6.11 -15.76 7.14
N GLY A 308 4.81 -15.83 7.50
CA GLY A 308 3.74 -15.11 6.82
C GLY A 308 3.87 -13.60 7.04
N ALA A 309 4.97 -13.01 6.60
CA ALA A 309 5.37 -11.64 6.92
C ALA A 309 6.00 -10.94 5.71
N GLY A 310 5.74 -9.64 5.61
CA GLY A 310 6.35 -8.73 4.68
C GLY A 310 6.32 -7.30 5.22
N LEU A 311 7.14 -6.42 4.69
CA LEU A 311 7.17 -5.02 5.08
C LEU A 311 7.32 -4.10 3.87
N SER A 312 6.83 -2.87 4.03
CA SER A 312 6.99 -1.79 3.06
C SER A 312 7.28 -0.48 3.77
N GLU A 313 8.07 0.38 3.15
CA GLU A 313 8.12 1.77 3.56
C GLU A 313 6.74 2.42 3.43
N GLY A 314 6.37 3.25 4.38
CA GLY A 314 5.13 4.02 4.40
C GLY A 314 5.39 5.52 4.47
N ARG A 315 6.47 5.98 3.87
CA ARG A 315 6.93 7.39 3.89
C ARG A 315 6.51 8.17 2.65
N GLY A 316 6.07 7.45 1.63
CA GLY A 316 5.77 8.00 0.32
C GLY A 316 4.31 8.37 0.13
N ASN A 317 3.93 8.37 -1.13
CA ASN A 317 2.58 8.57 -1.59
C ASN A 317 1.72 7.33 -1.34
N THR A 318 0.45 7.51 -0.96
CA THR A 318 -0.46 6.41 -0.60
C THR A 318 -0.60 5.36 -1.71
N THR A 319 -0.67 5.78 -2.97
CA THR A 319 -0.79 4.86 -4.12
C THR A 319 0.48 4.03 -4.30
N PHE A 320 1.65 4.67 -4.29
CA PHE A 320 2.91 3.96 -4.53
C PHE A 320 3.30 3.05 -3.38
N ASP A 321 3.08 3.48 -2.14
CA ASP A 321 3.26 2.61 -0.97
C ASP A 321 2.33 1.39 -1.05
N ALA A 322 1.10 1.54 -1.57
CA ALA A 322 0.18 0.43 -1.79
C ALA A 322 0.66 -0.51 -2.92
N LEU A 323 1.29 0.01 -3.98
CA LEU A 323 1.90 -0.82 -5.04
C LEU A 323 3.09 -1.62 -4.48
N VAL A 324 3.94 -1.00 -3.67
CA VAL A 324 5.02 -1.72 -2.96
C VAL A 324 4.43 -2.82 -2.08
N ALA A 325 3.42 -2.52 -1.28
CA ALA A 325 2.79 -3.53 -0.43
C ALA A 325 2.12 -4.65 -1.24
N ALA A 326 1.49 -4.34 -2.37
CA ALA A 326 0.92 -5.35 -3.26
C ALA A 326 2.01 -6.26 -3.86
N HIS A 327 3.17 -5.71 -4.19
CA HIS A 327 4.35 -6.47 -4.61
C HIS A 327 4.84 -7.40 -3.49
N GLU A 328 5.07 -6.89 -2.28
CA GLU A 328 5.57 -7.69 -1.15
C GLU A 328 4.57 -8.77 -0.71
N ILE A 329 3.27 -8.45 -0.70
CA ILE A 329 2.22 -9.45 -0.45
C ILE A 329 2.18 -10.46 -1.61
N GLY A 330 2.42 -10.06 -2.86
CA GLY A 330 2.61 -10.95 -4.00
C GLY A 330 3.70 -11.99 -3.74
N HIS A 331 4.85 -11.59 -3.17
CA HIS A 331 5.87 -12.54 -2.72
C HIS A 331 5.35 -13.52 -1.66
N ASN A 332 4.63 -13.03 -0.65
CA ASN A 332 4.04 -13.93 0.35
C ASN A 332 3.10 -14.97 -0.30
N PHE A 333 2.42 -14.61 -1.39
CA PHE A 333 1.56 -15.50 -2.18
C PHE A 333 2.34 -16.42 -3.15
N GLY A 334 3.66 -16.34 -3.19
CA GLY A 334 4.51 -17.22 -4.00
C GLY A 334 5.00 -16.61 -5.31
N ALA A 335 4.57 -15.41 -5.69
CA ALA A 335 5.07 -14.76 -6.89
C ALA A 335 6.56 -14.42 -6.76
N PRO A 336 7.43 -14.89 -7.67
CA PRO A 336 8.81 -14.47 -7.74
C PRO A 336 8.94 -13.15 -8.52
N HIS A 337 10.15 -12.59 -8.59
CA HIS A 337 10.37 -11.44 -9.46
C HIS A 337 10.24 -11.80 -10.94
N ASP A 338 9.53 -10.95 -11.69
CA ASP A 338 9.47 -10.99 -13.15
C ASP A 338 10.78 -10.51 -13.79
N GLY A 339 11.19 -11.13 -14.90
CA GLY A 339 12.36 -10.72 -15.69
C GLY A 339 13.72 -10.88 -15.01
N THR A 340 13.77 -11.54 -13.85
CA THR A 340 15.01 -11.73 -13.09
C THR A 340 15.63 -13.08 -13.40
N SER A 341 16.95 -13.11 -13.67
CA SER A 341 17.67 -14.35 -13.93
C SER A 341 17.53 -15.36 -12.79
N ASN A 342 17.25 -16.61 -13.15
CA ASN A 342 16.94 -17.72 -12.25
C ASN A 342 15.62 -17.61 -11.48
N SER A 343 14.79 -16.63 -11.77
CA SER A 343 13.40 -16.61 -11.33
C SER A 343 12.55 -17.61 -12.13
N ALA A 344 11.49 -18.15 -11.55
CA ALA A 344 10.52 -18.94 -12.31
C ALA A 344 9.82 -18.09 -13.39
N CYS A 345 9.76 -16.76 -13.20
CA CYS A 345 9.21 -15.81 -14.15
C CYS A 345 10.29 -15.00 -14.91
N GLU A 346 11.49 -15.59 -15.14
CA GLU A 346 12.61 -14.96 -15.86
C GLU A 346 12.24 -14.52 -17.30
N SER A 347 11.31 -15.23 -17.95
CA SER A 347 10.88 -14.91 -19.31
C SER A 347 9.93 -13.71 -19.41
N GLU A 348 9.38 -13.27 -18.30
CA GLU A 348 8.50 -12.11 -18.28
C GLU A 348 9.29 -10.81 -18.51
N THR A 349 8.60 -9.78 -19.01
CA THR A 349 9.19 -8.46 -19.09
C THR A 349 9.19 -7.79 -17.72
N GLY A 350 10.09 -6.84 -17.47
CA GLY A 350 10.14 -6.07 -16.23
C GLY A 350 9.05 -4.99 -16.13
N ASP A 351 7.91 -5.15 -16.83
CA ASP A 351 6.85 -4.14 -16.94
C ASP A 351 5.67 -4.42 -16.00
N PHE A 352 5.75 -5.48 -15.20
CA PHE A 352 4.69 -5.91 -14.29
C PHE A 352 4.96 -5.51 -12.85
N LEU A 353 3.95 -5.71 -11.99
CA LEU A 353 4.01 -5.37 -10.57
C LEU A 353 5.13 -6.11 -9.83
N MET A 354 5.42 -7.37 -10.22
CA MET A 354 6.50 -8.17 -9.62
C MET A 354 7.88 -7.90 -10.24
N ALA A 355 8.08 -6.83 -10.99
CA ALA A 355 9.42 -6.38 -11.37
C ALA A 355 10.28 -6.09 -10.12
N PRO A 356 11.60 -6.39 -10.11
CA PRO A 356 12.46 -6.19 -8.93
C PRO A 356 12.65 -4.72 -8.55
N SER A 357 12.17 -3.81 -9.39
CA SER A 357 12.10 -2.38 -9.11
C SER A 357 10.74 -1.86 -9.54
N LEU A 358 10.14 -1.05 -8.69
CA LEU A 358 8.83 -0.45 -8.98
C LEU A 358 8.92 0.39 -10.25
N ASN A 359 8.01 0.13 -11.18
CA ASN A 359 7.94 0.73 -12.51
C ASN A 359 6.62 1.49 -12.76
N GLY A 360 5.73 1.54 -11.74
CA GLY A 360 4.39 2.12 -11.85
C GLY A 360 3.34 1.18 -12.41
N SER A 361 3.63 -0.13 -12.55
CA SER A 361 2.62 -1.12 -12.90
C SER A 361 1.78 -1.50 -11.68
N ASP A 362 0.49 -1.71 -11.92
CA ASP A 362 -0.46 -2.29 -10.99
C ASP A 362 -0.85 -3.73 -11.36
N GLN A 363 -0.25 -4.29 -12.43
CA GLN A 363 -0.63 -5.57 -13.00
C GLN A 363 0.38 -6.66 -12.66
N PHE A 364 -0.10 -7.80 -12.19
CA PHE A 364 0.68 -9.03 -12.11
C PHE A 364 0.85 -9.65 -13.51
N SER A 365 2.00 -10.23 -13.78
CA SER A 365 2.20 -11.07 -14.98
C SER A 365 1.37 -12.35 -14.88
N GLN A 366 1.10 -12.99 -16.01
CA GLN A 366 0.44 -14.31 -16.01
C GLN A 366 1.28 -15.35 -15.25
N CYS A 367 2.61 -15.31 -15.40
CA CYS A 367 3.51 -16.17 -14.64
C CYS A 367 3.37 -15.98 -13.13
N SER A 368 3.36 -14.73 -12.66
CA SER A 368 3.16 -14.41 -11.24
C SER A 368 1.80 -14.90 -10.73
N LEU A 369 0.72 -14.74 -11.52
CA LEU A 369 -0.61 -15.24 -11.19
C LEU A 369 -0.64 -16.77 -11.10
N ASP A 370 0.03 -17.49 -12.01
CA ASP A 370 0.11 -18.95 -12.01
C ASP A 370 0.87 -19.45 -10.78
N GLN A 371 1.99 -18.80 -10.39
CA GLN A 371 2.74 -19.14 -9.18
C GLN A 371 1.90 -18.91 -7.92
N MET A 372 1.19 -17.80 -7.83
CA MET A 372 0.28 -17.51 -6.71
C MET A 372 -0.87 -18.52 -6.62
N ALA A 373 -1.44 -18.94 -7.75
CA ALA A 373 -2.53 -19.91 -7.78
C ALA A 373 -2.13 -21.25 -7.14
N ASP A 374 -0.90 -21.71 -7.35
CA ASP A 374 -0.36 -22.94 -6.76
C ASP A 374 -0.25 -22.84 -5.23
N ASP A 375 0.21 -21.71 -4.71
CA ASP A 375 0.31 -21.46 -3.26
C ASP A 375 -1.08 -21.27 -2.63
N ILE A 376 -1.99 -20.56 -3.27
CA ILE A 376 -3.40 -20.40 -2.83
C ILE A 376 -4.10 -21.76 -2.72
N ALA A 377 -3.91 -22.64 -3.71
CA ALA A 377 -4.54 -23.98 -3.71
C ALA A 377 -4.08 -24.87 -2.53
N GLN A 378 -2.92 -24.58 -1.95
CA GLN A 378 -2.33 -25.28 -0.81
C GLN A 378 -2.52 -24.56 0.53
N ALA A 379 -3.00 -23.31 0.49
CA ALA A 379 -3.15 -22.46 1.67
C ALA A 379 -4.28 -22.94 2.58
N SER A 380 -4.03 -22.97 3.88
CA SER A 380 -5.02 -23.40 4.88
C SER A 380 -5.77 -22.25 5.55
N CYS A 381 -5.40 -21.00 5.25
CA CYS A 381 -5.93 -19.79 5.87
C CYS A 381 -6.69 -18.88 4.88
N ILE A 382 -6.99 -19.41 3.70
CA ILE A 382 -7.74 -18.73 2.63
C ILE A 382 -9.08 -19.43 2.44
#